data_478729de437e64de695bb2576e22cbde
#
_entry.id   478729de437e64de695bb2576e22cbde
#
_cell.length_a   1.000
_cell.length_b   1.000
_cell.length_c   1.000
_cell.angle_alpha   90.00
_cell.angle_beta   90.00
_cell.angle_gamma   90.00
#
_symmetry.space_group_name_H-M   'P 1'
#
loop_
_entity.id
_entity.type
_entity.pdbx_description
1 polymer ?
#
loop_
_entity_poly.entity_id
_entity_poly.type
_entity_poly.pdbx_seq_one_letter_code
_entity_poly.pdbx_strand_id
1 'polypeptide(L)'
;MARSLVIVESPAKAKTINKYLGRNYTVKASYGHVMDLPKKTIGILLPGEQNGKKKSKRKTKGKGKAVVEKKPVKQVPVTAENIFEPTYEVIPTKLKVIGDLQKAASTAEAIYLAGDPDREGEAICYHLEEILSNPRKYTKVVAEKTAEIAAEADAESEKNGKDGDKPTASAKTTKKAVVQTLARTTAPKIYRVMFNEITQKAIKAAFEHPTQVNVNLVDAQQARRVLDRLVGYKVSPILWDKVRRGLSAGRVQTVALRLIVEREKEVRA
;
A
#
# COMPACT_ATOMS: atom_id res chain seq x y z
N MET A 1 -17.79 20.18 18.11
CA MET A 1 -16.51 19.76 18.73
C MET A 1 -15.69 19.02 17.71
N ALA A 2 -14.45 19.38 17.50
CA ALA A 2 -13.54 18.68 16.61
C ALA A 2 -13.28 17.27 17.18
N ARG A 3 -13.42 16.24 16.35
CA ARG A 3 -13.21 14.84 16.75
C ARG A 3 -11.82 14.40 16.34
N SER A 4 -11.16 13.62 17.19
CA SER A 4 -9.90 12.98 16.85
C SER A 4 -10.15 11.72 16.01
N LEU A 5 -9.28 11.48 15.01
CA LEU A 5 -9.32 10.28 14.17
C LEU A 5 -8.36 9.24 14.73
N VAL A 6 -8.83 8.02 14.93
CA VAL A 6 -7.98 6.87 15.29
C VAL A 6 -7.99 5.89 14.13
N ILE A 7 -6.80 5.48 13.67
CA ILE A 7 -6.66 4.53 12.57
C ILE A 7 -6.02 3.27 13.12
N VAL A 8 -6.68 2.13 12.92
CA VAL A 8 -6.25 0.80 13.32
C VAL A 8 -6.11 -0.11 12.10
N GLU A 9 -5.48 -1.26 12.25
CA GLU A 9 -5.25 -2.17 11.12
C GLU A 9 -6.49 -2.93 10.67
N SER A 10 -7.32 -3.38 11.61
CA SER A 10 -8.45 -4.25 11.31
C SER A 10 -9.80 -3.68 11.75
N PRO A 11 -10.90 -4.00 11.04
CA PRO A 11 -12.25 -3.55 11.41
C PRO A 11 -12.73 -4.16 12.74
N ALA A 12 -12.25 -5.34 13.12
CA ALA A 12 -12.57 -5.95 14.41
C ALA A 12 -12.00 -5.11 15.57
N LYS A 13 -10.70 -4.72 15.48
CA LYS A 13 -10.07 -3.80 16.44
C LYS A 13 -10.81 -2.45 16.49
N ALA A 14 -11.21 -1.91 15.32
CA ALA A 14 -11.94 -0.65 15.24
C ALA A 14 -13.23 -0.68 16.05
N LYS A 15 -14.03 -1.74 15.93
CA LYS A 15 -15.29 -1.89 16.68
C LYS A 15 -15.06 -1.91 18.19
N THR A 16 -14.06 -2.65 18.66
CA THR A 16 -13.75 -2.79 20.10
C THR A 16 -13.20 -1.48 20.68
N ILE A 17 -12.24 -0.86 20.02
CA ILE A 17 -11.59 0.37 20.45
C ILE A 17 -12.61 1.54 20.48
N ASN A 18 -13.50 1.61 19.48
CA ASN A 18 -14.54 2.64 19.42
C ASN A 18 -15.47 2.60 20.65
N LYS A 19 -15.73 1.41 21.22
CA LYS A 19 -16.52 1.27 22.46
C LYS A 19 -15.81 1.86 23.68
N TYR A 20 -14.46 1.82 23.71
CA TYR A 20 -13.66 2.25 24.85
C TYR A 20 -13.29 3.74 24.83
N LEU A 21 -13.14 4.34 23.66
CA LEU A 21 -12.71 5.73 23.48
C LEU A 21 -13.86 6.74 23.54
N GLY A 22 -15.11 6.32 23.29
CA GLY A 22 -16.29 7.18 23.39
C GLY A 22 -16.47 8.14 22.19
N ARG A 23 -17.36 9.15 22.35
CA ARG A 23 -17.90 9.99 21.25
C ARG A 23 -16.91 11.02 20.68
N ASN A 24 -15.81 11.30 21.37
CA ASN A 24 -14.82 12.29 20.93
C ASN A 24 -13.86 11.75 19.87
N TYR A 25 -13.87 10.45 19.63
CA TYR A 25 -13.02 9.76 18.69
C TYR A 25 -13.81 9.13 17.55
N THR A 26 -13.28 9.21 16.35
CA THR A 26 -13.78 8.47 15.18
C THR A 26 -12.76 7.37 14.87
N VAL A 27 -13.12 6.10 15.04
CA VAL A 27 -12.22 4.98 14.80
C VAL A 27 -12.47 4.40 13.41
N LYS A 28 -11.43 4.29 12.59
CA LYS A 28 -11.46 3.70 11.25
C LYS A 28 -10.37 2.64 11.09
N ALA A 29 -10.57 1.70 10.15
CA ALA A 29 -9.59 0.67 9.82
C ALA A 29 -8.90 0.98 8.50
N SER A 30 -7.58 0.68 8.40
CA SER A 30 -6.82 0.69 7.14
C SER A 30 -6.96 -0.62 6.35
N TYR A 31 -7.42 -1.68 6.99
CA TYR A 31 -7.46 -3.03 6.44
C TYR A 31 -6.07 -3.57 6.06
N GLY A 32 -5.07 -3.31 6.87
CA GLY A 32 -3.67 -3.66 6.66
C GLY A 32 -2.91 -2.64 5.83
N HIS A 33 -1.90 -3.09 5.08
CA HIS A 33 -1.05 -2.21 4.27
C HIS A 33 -1.84 -1.42 3.22
N VAL A 34 -1.52 -0.14 3.08
CA VAL A 34 -2.08 0.80 2.09
C VAL A 34 -1.15 1.03 0.91
N MET A 35 0.15 0.78 1.10
CA MET A 35 1.18 0.84 0.07
C MET A 35 1.98 -0.47 0.03
N ASP A 36 2.47 -0.83 -1.15
CA ASP A 36 3.34 -1.99 -1.37
C ASP A 36 4.25 -1.75 -2.59
N LEU A 37 5.24 -2.62 -2.77
CA LEU A 37 6.09 -2.63 -3.96
C LEU A 37 5.26 -2.97 -5.21
N PRO A 38 5.60 -2.42 -6.39
CA PRO A 38 4.88 -2.69 -7.63
C PRO A 38 4.81 -4.19 -7.94
N LYS A 39 3.67 -4.66 -8.45
CA LYS A 39 3.48 -6.09 -8.77
C LYS A 39 4.21 -6.53 -10.04
N LYS A 40 4.31 -5.64 -11.05
CA LYS A 40 4.85 -5.97 -12.38
C LYS A 40 6.37 -5.78 -12.49
N THR A 41 6.99 -5.08 -11.57
CA THR A 41 8.44 -4.78 -11.57
C THR A 41 9.05 -5.12 -10.22
N ILE A 42 10.37 -5.17 -10.15
CA ILE A 42 11.06 -5.45 -8.90
C ILE A 42 10.82 -4.33 -7.87
N GLY A 43 10.66 -3.08 -8.33
CA GLY A 43 10.37 -1.91 -7.48
C GLY A 43 11.49 -1.55 -6.52
N ILE A 44 12.73 -1.94 -6.81
CA ILE A 44 13.91 -1.71 -5.98
C ILE A 44 15.02 -1.22 -6.90
N LEU A 45 15.76 -0.18 -6.50
CA LEU A 45 16.93 0.29 -7.23
C LEU A 45 18.08 -0.68 -7.04
N LEU A 46 18.54 -1.29 -8.14
CA LEU A 46 19.64 -2.26 -8.12
C LEU A 46 20.92 -1.63 -8.67
N PRO A 47 22.11 -2.03 -8.14
CA PRO A 47 23.39 -1.60 -8.68
C PRO A 47 23.49 -1.93 -10.17
N GLY A 48 23.82 -0.93 -11.00
CA GLY A 48 23.99 -1.09 -12.45
C GLY A 48 22.70 -1.19 -13.28
N GLU A 49 21.53 -1.21 -12.67
CA GLU A 49 20.25 -1.08 -13.38
C GLU A 49 19.85 0.39 -13.46
N GLN A 50 20.10 1.01 -14.62
CA GLN A 50 19.39 2.26 -14.94
C GLN A 50 17.91 1.92 -15.07
N ASN A 51 17.02 2.63 -14.32
CA ASN A 51 15.56 2.51 -14.43
C ASN A 51 15.05 3.02 -15.80
N GLY A 52 15.57 2.43 -16.87
CA GLY A 52 15.16 2.68 -18.24
C GLY A 52 14.16 1.63 -18.68
N LYS A 53 12.91 2.01 -18.89
CA LYS A 53 11.97 1.19 -19.65
C LYS A 53 12.65 0.82 -20.97
N LYS A 54 13.08 -0.44 -21.15
CA LYS A 54 13.38 -0.99 -22.47
C LYS A 54 12.11 -0.80 -23.29
N LYS A 55 12.11 0.21 -24.19
CA LYS A 55 11.08 0.34 -25.23
C LYS A 55 11.12 -0.96 -26.03
N SER A 56 10.20 -1.87 -25.80
CA SER A 56 9.97 -2.96 -26.72
C SER A 56 9.48 -2.31 -28.01
N LYS A 57 10.34 -2.31 -29.03
CA LYS A 57 9.97 -1.94 -30.39
C LYS A 57 9.03 -3.02 -30.93
N ARG A 58 7.76 -2.99 -30.57
CA ARG A 58 6.72 -3.64 -31.34
C ARG A 58 6.39 -2.71 -32.53
N LYS A 59 6.92 -3.06 -33.71
CA LYS A 59 6.45 -2.53 -34.97
C LYS A 59 4.98 -2.96 -35.16
N THR A 60 4.05 -2.12 -34.82
CA THR A 60 2.68 -2.23 -35.34
C THR A 60 2.49 -1.16 -36.40
N LYS A 61 2.42 -1.60 -37.67
CA LYS A 61 1.82 -0.83 -38.75
C LYS A 61 0.31 -0.71 -38.43
N GLY A 62 -0.19 0.50 -38.22
CA GLY A 62 -1.62 0.72 -38.01
C GLY A 62 -1.92 2.20 -37.70
N LYS A 63 -2.73 2.81 -38.55
CA LYS A 63 -3.16 4.21 -38.66
C LYS A 63 -3.59 4.88 -37.35
N GLY A 64 -3.07 6.07 -37.13
CA GLY A 64 -3.61 7.29 -36.51
C GLY A 64 -4.63 7.17 -35.37
N LYS A 65 -4.11 7.35 -34.09
CA LYS A 65 -4.85 8.03 -33.01
C LYS A 65 -3.82 8.75 -32.14
N ALA A 66 -4.14 9.97 -31.76
CA ALA A 66 -3.29 10.88 -31.00
C ALA A 66 -2.75 10.22 -29.73
N VAL A 67 -1.44 10.12 -29.64
CA VAL A 67 -0.74 9.59 -28.48
C VAL A 67 -0.64 10.73 -27.47
N VAL A 68 -1.33 10.60 -26.36
CA VAL A 68 -1.08 11.43 -25.18
C VAL A 68 0.34 11.13 -24.69
N GLU A 69 1.25 12.06 -24.88
CA GLU A 69 2.60 11.98 -24.38
C GLU A 69 2.58 11.89 -22.85
N LYS A 70 2.87 10.71 -22.31
CA LYS A 70 3.13 10.54 -20.89
C LYS A 70 4.47 11.24 -20.58
N LYS A 71 4.43 12.29 -19.76
CA LYS A 71 5.62 13.00 -19.27
C LYS A 71 6.63 12.00 -18.73
N PRO A 72 7.93 12.13 -19.07
CA PRO A 72 8.96 11.22 -18.59
C PRO A 72 9.03 11.29 -17.05
N VAL A 73 8.91 10.14 -16.41
CA VAL A 73 9.21 10.00 -14.98
C VAL A 73 10.66 10.39 -14.79
N LYS A 74 10.95 11.36 -13.91
CA LYS A 74 12.31 11.76 -13.57
C LYS A 74 13.09 10.52 -13.16
N GLN A 75 14.16 10.23 -13.92
CA GLN A 75 15.08 9.15 -13.60
C GLN A 75 15.90 9.60 -12.40
N VAL A 76 15.82 8.88 -11.28
CA VAL A 76 16.69 9.09 -10.13
C VAL A 76 17.98 8.33 -10.42
N PRO A 77 19.16 8.99 -10.42
CA PRO A 77 20.42 8.29 -10.59
C PRO A 77 20.64 7.33 -9.40
N VAL A 78 21.13 6.12 -9.70
CA VAL A 78 21.48 5.14 -8.66
C VAL A 78 22.82 5.56 -8.06
N THR A 79 22.77 6.01 -6.80
CA THR A 79 23.96 6.36 -6.00
C THR A 79 24.21 5.29 -4.92
N ALA A 80 25.36 5.33 -4.26
CA ALA A 80 25.62 4.42 -3.14
C ALA A 80 24.59 4.56 -2.00
N GLU A 81 23.99 5.73 -1.87
CA GLU A 81 23.02 6.05 -0.81
C GLU A 81 21.61 5.51 -1.11
N ASN A 82 21.21 5.40 -2.40
CA ASN A 82 19.86 4.94 -2.78
C ASN A 82 19.82 3.53 -3.37
N ILE A 83 20.93 2.78 -3.26
CA ILE A 83 20.98 1.35 -3.61
C ILE A 83 20.02 0.57 -2.70
N PHE A 84 19.21 -0.30 -3.32
CA PHE A 84 18.15 -1.07 -2.66
C PHE A 84 16.98 -0.25 -2.11
N GLU A 85 16.89 1.04 -2.42
CA GLU A 85 15.74 1.85 -2.03
C GLU A 85 14.46 1.30 -2.67
N PRO A 86 13.43 0.99 -1.86
CA PRO A 86 12.17 0.48 -2.35
C PRO A 86 11.29 1.60 -2.91
N THR A 87 10.67 1.37 -4.06
CA THR A 87 9.66 2.27 -4.63
C THR A 87 8.27 1.77 -4.26
N TYR A 88 7.63 2.40 -3.27
CA TYR A 88 6.28 2.05 -2.85
C TYR A 88 5.21 2.69 -3.72
N GLU A 89 4.15 1.93 -3.98
CA GLU A 89 2.96 2.39 -4.69
C GLU A 89 1.70 2.12 -3.86
N VAL A 90 0.71 2.99 -4.03
CA VAL A 90 -0.62 2.77 -3.42
C VAL A 90 -1.23 1.50 -4.00
N ILE A 91 -1.70 0.62 -3.11
CA ILE A 91 -2.35 -0.64 -3.48
C ILE A 91 -3.71 -0.32 -4.14
N PRO A 92 -3.99 -0.79 -5.38
CA PRO A 92 -5.21 -0.46 -6.11
C PRO A 92 -6.50 -0.76 -5.34
N THR A 93 -6.56 -1.89 -4.62
CA THR A 93 -7.72 -2.28 -3.82
C THR A 93 -7.95 -1.39 -2.59
N LYS A 94 -6.99 -0.55 -2.22
CA LYS A 94 -7.05 0.35 -1.05
C LYS A 94 -7.41 1.79 -1.39
N LEU A 95 -7.59 2.13 -2.67
CA LEU A 95 -7.88 3.50 -3.11
C LEU A 95 -9.11 4.09 -2.42
N LYS A 96 -10.19 3.31 -2.30
CA LYS A 96 -11.40 3.73 -1.59
C LYS A 96 -11.15 3.99 -0.10
N VAL A 97 -10.42 3.08 0.55
CA VAL A 97 -10.08 3.19 1.98
C VAL A 97 -9.25 4.46 2.22
N ILE A 98 -8.24 4.71 1.40
CA ILE A 98 -7.41 5.92 1.49
C ILE A 98 -8.26 7.18 1.32
N GLY A 99 -9.16 7.22 0.33
CA GLY A 99 -10.07 8.33 0.14
C GLY A 99 -10.97 8.59 1.37
N ASP A 100 -11.48 7.54 1.99
CA ASP A 100 -12.32 7.65 3.20
C ASP A 100 -11.50 8.06 4.45
N LEU A 101 -10.23 7.65 4.53
CA LEU A 101 -9.31 8.10 5.59
C LEU A 101 -8.92 9.56 5.41
N GLN A 102 -8.61 10.01 4.19
CA GLN A 102 -8.30 11.41 3.89
C GLN A 102 -9.49 12.33 4.19
N LYS A 103 -10.71 11.92 3.85
CA LYS A 103 -11.93 12.67 4.21
C LYS A 103 -12.10 12.78 5.73
N ALA A 104 -11.88 11.69 6.47
CA ALA A 104 -11.97 11.72 7.93
C ALA A 104 -10.85 12.58 8.54
N ALA A 105 -9.64 12.49 8.02
CA ALA A 105 -8.49 13.27 8.45
C ALA A 105 -8.68 14.78 8.23
N SER A 106 -9.35 15.19 7.15
CA SER A 106 -9.60 16.60 6.84
C SER A 106 -10.49 17.30 7.87
N THR A 107 -11.30 16.56 8.61
CA THR A 107 -12.18 17.07 9.67
C THR A 107 -11.66 16.83 11.08
N ALA A 108 -10.60 16.03 11.23
CA ALA A 108 -10.02 15.67 12.51
C ALA A 108 -9.05 16.76 13.03
N GLU A 109 -9.03 16.98 14.32
CA GLU A 109 -8.08 17.87 14.99
C GLU A 109 -6.73 17.19 15.18
N ALA A 110 -6.75 15.92 15.55
CA ALA A 110 -5.57 15.07 15.71
C ALA A 110 -5.83 13.68 15.11
N ILE A 111 -4.78 13.02 14.65
CA ILE A 111 -4.80 11.68 14.09
C ILE A 111 -3.93 10.78 14.94
N TYR A 112 -4.48 9.66 15.39
CA TYR A 112 -3.79 8.65 16.17
C TYR A 112 -3.65 7.37 15.34
N LEU A 113 -2.41 6.97 15.07
CA LEU A 113 -2.07 5.74 14.37
C LEU A 113 -1.87 4.62 15.40
N ALA A 114 -2.86 3.73 15.49
CA ALA A 114 -2.94 2.68 16.49
C ALA A 114 -2.79 1.28 15.85
N GLY A 115 -1.66 1.09 15.14
CA GLY A 115 -1.21 -0.20 14.63
C GLY A 115 -0.59 -1.08 15.71
N ASP A 116 -0.37 -2.36 15.41
CA ASP A 116 0.27 -3.30 16.32
C ASP A 116 1.70 -2.87 16.68
N PRO A 117 2.20 -3.23 17.87
CA PRO A 117 3.54 -2.87 18.33
C PRO A 117 4.62 -3.80 17.70
N ASP A 118 4.55 -4.03 16.39
CA ASP A 118 5.50 -4.82 15.63
C ASP A 118 5.99 -4.07 14.38
N ARG A 119 6.92 -4.66 13.65
CA ARG A 119 7.49 -4.06 12.44
C ARG A 119 6.47 -3.83 11.32
N GLU A 120 5.50 -4.73 11.19
CA GLU A 120 4.46 -4.62 10.15
C GLU A 120 3.48 -3.48 10.49
N GLY A 121 3.04 -3.39 11.76
CA GLY A 121 2.20 -2.30 12.25
C GLY A 121 2.88 -0.94 12.14
N GLU A 122 4.20 -0.88 12.41
CA GLU A 122 4.97 0.34 12.28
C GLU A 122 5.10 0.81 10.82
N ALA A 123 5.33 -0.13 9.90
CA ALA A 123 5.36 0.19 8.46
C ALA A 123 3.98 0.65 7.93
N ILE A 124 2.89 0.05 8.42
CA ILE A 124 1.53 0.52 8.08
C ILE A 124 1.32 1.95 8.58
N CYS A 125 1.70 2.24 9.83
CA CYS A 125 1.59 3.57 10.41
C CYS A 125 2.43 4.60 9.65
N TYR A 126 3.66 4.26 9.27
CA TYR A 126 4.55 5.11 8.48
C TYR A 126 3.93 5.48 7.12
N HIS A 127 3.43 4.50 6.37
CA HIS A 127 2.78 4.76 5.09
C HIS A 127 1.49 5.57 5.22
N LEU A 128 0.73 5.36 6.30
CA LEU A 128 -0.46 6.18 6.60
C LEU A 128 -0.07 7.61 6.94
N GLU A 129 0.98 7.82 7.73
CA GLU A 129 1.52 9.15 8.04
C GLU A 129 1.95 9.88 6.77
N GLU A 130 2.68 9.22 5.86
CA GLU A 130 3.09 9.79 4.57
C GLU A 130 1.88 10.23 3.72
N ILE A 131 0.86 9.37 3.61
CA ILE A 131 -0.36 9.65 2.84
C ILE A 131 -1.16 10.82 3.44
N LEU A 132 -1.27 10.88 4.76
CA LEU A 132 -2.09 11.86 5.46
C LEU A 132 -1.38 13.20 5.63
N SER A 133 -0.05 13.20 5.72
CA SER A 133 0.77 14.42 5.73
C SER A 133 0.84 15.09 4.35
N ASN A 134 0.69 14.33 3.27
CA ASN A 134 0.74 14.82 1.90
C ASN A 134 -0.58 14.60 1.12
N PRO A 135 -1.74 15.07 1.61
CA PRO A 135 -3.04 14.73 1.05
C PRO A 135 -3.18 15.14 -0.42
N ARG A 136 -2.61 16.27 -0.85
CA ARG A 136 -2.67 16.74 -2.24
C ARG A 136 -1.97 15.82 -3.23
N LYS A 137 -0.81 15.26 -2.86
CA LYS A 137 -0.06 14.28 -3.67
C LYS A 137 -0.90 13.03 -3.88
N TYR A 138 -1.39 12.46 -2.79
CA TYR A 138 -2.08 11.17 -2.81
C TYR A 138 -3.52 11.23 -3.31
N THR A 139 -4.23 12.36 -3.17
CA THR A 139 -5.55 12.54 -3.81
C THR A 139 -5.43 12.50 -5.33
N LYS A 140 -4.38 13.10 -5.91
CA LYS A 140 -4.12 13.00 -7.36
C LYS A 140 -3.81 11.56 -7.78
N VAL A 141 -2.94 10.87 -7.04
CA VAL A 141 -2.58 9.46 -7.29
C VAL A 141 -3.81 8.55 -7.21
N VAL A 142 -4.67 8.75 -6.20
CA VAL A 142 -5.92 7.99 -6.05
C VAL A 142 -6.85 8.24 -7.24
N ALA A 143 -7.02 9.48 -7.67
CA ALA A 143 -7.87 9.83 -8.81
C ALA A 143 -7.34 9.25 -10.13
N GLU A 144 -6.03 9.36 -10.39
CA GLU A 144 -5.37 8.81 -11.58
C GLU A 144 -5.50 7.28 -11.65
N LYS A 145 -5.16 6.57 -10.57
CA LYS A 145 -5.26 5.10 -10.52
C LYS A 145 -6.72 4.61 -10.61
N THR A 146 -7.67 5.32 -10.03
CA THR A 146 -9.09 4.97 -10.16
C THR A 146 -9.56 5.12 -11.62
N ALA A 147 -9.10 6.15 -12.32
CA ALA A 147 -9.40 6.34 -13.74
C ALA A 147 -8.72 5.28 -14.63
N GLU A 148 -7.48 4.87 -14.31
CA GLU A 148 -6.78 3.80 -15.02
C GLU A 148 -7.51 2.46 -14.88
N ILE A 149 -7.95 2.10 -13.67
CA ILE A 149 -8.69 0.84 -13.41
C ILE A 149 -10.04 0.86 -14.13
N ALA A 150 -10.75 1.98 -14.14
CA ALA A 150 -12.00 2.11 -14.87
C ALA A 150 -11.81 1.95 -16.38
N ALA A 151 -10.74 2.53 -16.94
CA ALA A 151 -10.42 2.41 -18.35
C ALA A 151 -9.98 0.98 -18.75
N GLU A 152 -9.27 0.26 -17.86
CA GLU A 152 -8.92 -1.15 -18.08
C GLU A 152 -10.17 -2.05 -18.05
N ALA A 153 -11.11 -1.80 -17.14
CA ALA A 153 -12.37 -2.53 -17.06
C ALA A 153 -13.27 -2.33 -18.28
N ASP A 154 -13.36 -1.09 -18.80
CA ASP A 154 -14.09 -0.77 -20.01
C ASP A 154 -13.47 -1.46 -21.25
N ALA A 155 -12.14 -1.53 -21.32
CA ALA A 155 -11.42 -2.19 -22.41
C ALA A 155 -11.55 -3.73 -22.39
N GLU A 156 -11.74 -4.34 -21.22
CA GLU A 156 -11.99 -5.78 -21.07
C GLU A 156 -13.45 -6.15 -21.40
N SER A 157 -14.41 -5.26 -21.10
CA SER A 157 -15.82 -5.46 -21.43
C SER A 157 -16.09 -5.38 -22.96
N GLU A 158 -15.35 -4.53 -23.69
CA GLU A 158 -15.42 -4.47 -25.16
C GLU A 158 -14.88 -5.73 -25.86
N LYS A 159 -13.99 -6.49 -25.21
CA LYS A 159 -13.45 -7.75 -25.76
C LYS A 159 -14.36 -8.97 -25.56
N ASN A 160 -15.29 -8.91 -24.63
CA ASN A 160 -16.23 -9.97 -24.31
C ASN A 160 -17.68 -9.67 -24.77
N GLY A 161 -17.84 -8.96 -25.89
CA GLY A 161 -19.13 -8.59 -26.40
C GLY A 161 -20.06 -9.79 -26.64
N LYS A 162 -21.07 -9.95 -25.77
CA LYS A 162 -22.41 -10.47 -26.08
C LYS A 162 -23.40 -10.01 -25.01
N ASP A 163 -24.41 -9.31 -25.52
CA ASP A 163 -25.76 -9.10 -25.02
C ASP A 163 -26.01 -8.61 -23.57
N GLY A 164 -26.66 -7.44 -23.53
CA GLY A 164 -27.79 -7.20 -22.65
C GLY A 164 -27.52 -6.34 -21.40
N ASP A 165 -28.04 -5.16 -21.54
CA ASP A 165 -28.48 -4.27 -20.46
C ASP A 165 -27.57 -3.08 -20.08
N LYS A 166 -28.10 -1.89 -20.32
CA LYS A 166 -27.46 -0.61 -20.01
C LYS A 166 -27.50 -0.35 -18.50
N PRO A 167 -26.38 -0.11 -17.83
CA PRO A 167 -26.42 0.47 -16.51
C PRO A 167 -26.59 2.00 -16.60
N THR A 168 -27.58 2.46 -15.90
CA THR A 168 -28.02 3.83 -15.70
C THR A 168 -26.91 4.77 -15.19
N ALA A 169 -26.93 5.98 -15.73
CA ALA A 169 -26.07 7.11 -15.42
C ALA A 169 -26.08 7.51 -13.92
N SER A 170 -25.09 7.09 -13.15
CA SER A 170 -24.82 7.62 -11.80
C SER A 170 -23.35 7.98 -11.53
N ALA A 171 -22.46 7.91 -12.51
CA ALA A 171 -21.02 8.08 -12.31
C ALA A 171 -20.49 9.51 -12.53
N LYS A 172 -21.31 10.48 -12.93
CA LYS A 172 -20.83 11.83 -13.31
C LYS A 172 -20.80 12.88 -12.20
N THR A 173 -21.47 12.65 -11.07
CA THR A 173 -21.61 13.68 -10.00
C THR A 173 -20.53 13.65 -8.92
N THR A 174 -19.75 12.59 -8.84
CA THR A 174 -18.77 12.41 -7.74
C THR A 174 -17.42 13.11 -7.99
N LYS A 175 -17.11 13.52 -9.22
CA LYS A 175 -15.80 14.13 -9.57
C LYS A 175 -15.60 15.57 -9.10
N LYS A 176 -16.66 16.34 -8.85
CA LYS A 176 -16.55 17.77 -8.50
C LYS A 176 -16.53 18.06 -6.99
N ALA A 177 -17.08 17.18 -6.17
CA ALA A 177 -17.22 17.40 -4.71
C ALA A 177 -15.95 17.07 -3.90
N VAL A 178 -15.02 16.22 -4.41
CA VAL A 178 -13.85 15.76 -3.66
C VAL A 178 -12.71 16.78 -3.61
N VAL A 179 -12.66 17.72 -4.58
CA VAL A 179 -11.55 18.68 -4.71
C VAL A 179 -11.73 19.93 -3.81
N GLN A 180 -12.94 20.25 -3.39
CA GLN A 180 -13.22 21.51 -2.68
C GLN A 180 -13.11 21.45 -1.14
N THR A 181 -12.96 20.27 -0.51
CA THR A 181 -13.01 20.15 0.96
C THR A 181 -11.62 20.17 1.64
N LEU A 182 -10.52 20.33 0.89
CA LEU A 182 -9.15 20.20 1.42
C LEU A 182 -8.45 21.53 1.77
N ALA A 183 -9.20 22.59 2.02
CA ALA A 183 -8.62 23.89 2.42
C ALA A 183 -8.55 24.01 3.96
N ARG A 184 -7.80 23.15 4.64
CA ARG A 184 -7.32 23.46 5.99
C ARG A 184 -5.93 24.08 5.92
N THR A 185 -5.76 25.22 6.59
CA THR A 185 -4.52 25.99 6.67
C THR A 185 -3.47 25.33 7.57
N THR A 186 -3.85 24.35 8.40
CA THR A 186 -2.95 23.66 9.33
C THR A 186 -3.11 22.14 9.16
N ALA A 187 -2.01 21.45 8.89
CA ALA A 187 -1.99 19.98 8.84
C ALA A 187 -2.37 19.41 10.23
N PRO A 188 -3.20 18.35 10.29
CA PRO A 188 -3.52 17.71 11.56
C PRO A 188 -2.27 17.14 12.21
N LYS A 189 -2.18 17.20 13.53
CA LYS A 189 -1.11 16.55 14.29
C LYS A 189 -1.29 15.05 14.23
N ILE A 190 -0.24 14.31 13.86
CA ILE A 190 -0.26 12.85 13.75
C ILE A 190 0.57 12.28 14.90
N TYR A 191 0.01 11.30 15.59
CA TYR A 191 0.62 10.62 16.73
C TYR A 191 0.55 9.12 16.54
N ARG A 192 1.53 8.41 17.08
CA ARG A 192 1.57 6.95 17.20
C ARG A 192 1.09 6.55 18.58
N VAL A 193 0.19 5.57 18.65
CA VAL A 193 -0.29 5.00 19.91
C VAL A 193 -0.08 3.48 19.88
N MET A 194 0.58 2.95 20.89
CA MET A 194 0.89 1.52 21.02
C MET A 194 0.23 0.92 22.24
N PHE A 195 -0.40 -0.23 22.07
CA PHE A 195 -0.93 -1.04 23.17
C PHE A 195 -0.74 -2.52 22.84
N ASN A 196 -0.40 -3.30 23.86
CA ASN A 196 -0.14 -4.75 23.72
C ASN A 196 -1.43 -5.57 23.85
N GLU A 197 -2.47 -5.00 24.46
CA GLU A 197 -3.76 -5.65 24.69
C GLU A 197 -4.94 -4.70 24.42
N ILE A 198 -6.06 -5.25 24.03
CA ILE A 198 -7.28 -4.47 23.70
C ILE A 198 -8.21 -4.45 24.93
N THR A 199 -7.72 -3.91 26.04
CA THR A 199 -8.51 -3.64 27.23
C THR A 199 -8.76 -2.15 27.38
N GLN A 200 -9.85 -1.78 28.06
CA GLN A 200 -10.18 -0.37 28.25
C GLN A 200 -9.08 0.40 29.00
N LYS A 201 -8.46 -0.24 29.99
CA LYS A 201 -7.36 0.34 30.79
C LYS A 201 -6.13 0.59 29.94
N ALA A 202 -5.67 -0.43 29.18
CA ALA A 202 -4.47 -0.32 28.35
C ALA A 202 -4.65 0.72 27.25
N ILE A 203 -5.81 0.76 26.60
CA ILE A 203 -6.10 1.74 25.57
C ILE A 203 -6.09 3.16 26.13
N LYS A 204 -6.77 3.43 27.25
CA LYS A 204 -6.77 4.77 27.85
C LYS A 204 -5.35 5.20 28.24
N ALA A 205 -4.59 4.35 28.89
CA ALA A 205 -3.19 4.64 29.26
C ALA A 205 -2.32 4.92 28.03
N ALA A 206 -2.49 4.18 26.93
CA ALA A 206 -1.74 4.41 25.71
C ALA A 206 -2.05 5.77 25.03
N PHE A 207 -3.28 6.27 25.15
CA PHE A 207 -3.65 7.60 24.63
C PHE A 207 -3.15 8.76 25.49
N GLU A 208 -2.79 8.51 26.75
CA GLU A 208 -2.15 9.50 27.62
C GLU A 208 -0.68 9.74 27.25
N HIS A 209 -0.05 8.75 26.61
CA HIS A 209 1.38 8.79 26.24
C HIS A 209 1.58 8.54 24.73
N PRO A 210 1.08 9.42 23.84
CA PRO A 210 1.29 9.26 22.41
C PRO A 210 2.77 9.46 22.04
N THR A 211 3.24 8.67 21.09
CA THR A 211 4.62 8.67 20.59
C THR A 211 4.68 9.09 19.11
N GLN A 212 5.82 8.93 18.49
CA GLN A 212 6.02 9.06 17.05
C GLN A 212 6.33 7.69 16.44
N VAL A 213 6.21 7.57 15.12
CA VAL A 213 6.56 6.37 14.37
C VAL A 213 8.05 6.05 14.54
N ASN A 214 8.36 4.80 14.85
CA ASN A 214 9.74 4.34 15.05
C ASN A 214 10.37 3.96 13.72
N VAL A 215 11.21 4.85 13.17
CA VAL A 215 11.88 4.68 11.87
C VAL A 215 12.73 3.41 11.84
N ASN A 216 13.39 3.01 12.94
CA ASN A 216 14.24 1.81 12.97
C ASN A 216 13.42 0.53 12.74
N LEU A 217 12.19 0.46 13.24
CA LEU A 217 11.28 -0.67 12.99
C LEU A 217 10.76 -0.64 11.55
N VAL A 218 10.49 0.55 11.00
CA VAL A 218 10.13 0.73 9.59
C VAL A 218 11.25 0.23 8.68
N ASP A 219 12.49 0.64 8.94
CA ASP A 219 13.67 0.22 8.15
C ASP A 219 13.89 -1.28 8.24
N ALA A 220 13.69 -1.89 9.43
CA ALA A 220 13.77 -3.34 9.60
C ALA A 220 12.70 -4.09 8.78
N GLN A 221 11.50 -3.55 8.67
CA GLN A 221 10.44 -4.10 7.82
C GLN A 221 10.76 -3.91 6.34
N GLN A 222 11.23 -2.73 5.94
CA GLN A 222 11.63 -2.43 4.57
C GLN A 222 12.77 -3.34 4.10
N ALA A 223 13.82 -3.53 4.92
CA ALA A 223 14.92 -4.43 4.63
C ALA A 223 14.43 -5.87 4.40
N ARG A 224 13.53 -6.35 5.27
CA ARG A 224 12.89 -7.66 5.10
C ARG A 224 12.10 -7.72 3.78
N ARG A 225 11.29 -6.70 3.47
CA ARG A 225 10.47 -6.64 2.25
C ARG A 225 11.33 -6.63 0.99
N VAL A 226 12.43 -5.88 1.01
CA VAL A 226 13.43 -5.82 -0.08
C VAL A 226 14.07 -7.19 -0.29
N LEU A 227 14.54 -7.84 0.78
CA LEU A 227 15.14 -9.19 0.69
C LEU A 227 14.16 -10.23 0.15
N ASP A 228 12.93 -10.25 0.63
CA ASP A 228 11.92 -11.20 0.17
C ASP A 228 11.60 -11.00 -1.32
N ARG A 229 11.57 -9.73 -1.77
CA ARG A 229 11.40 -9.37 -3.19
C ARG A 229 12.59 -9.80 -4.05
N LEU A 230 13.81 -9.53 -3.60
CA LEU A 230 15.04 -9.91 -4.31
C LEU A 230 15.14 -11.43 -4.47
N VAL A 231 14.97 -12.18 -3.38
CA VAL A 231 15.01 -13.65 -3.41
C VAL A 231 13.93 -14.18 -4.35
N GLY A 232 12.69 -13.73 -4.21
CA GLY A 232 11.59 -14.18 -5.06
C GLY A 232 11.83 -13.93 -6.55
N TYR A 233 12.32 -12.75 -6.91
CA TYR A 233 12.49 -12.36 -8.32
C TYR A 233 13.78 -12.86 -8.96
N LYS A 234 14.86 -13.06 -8.20
CA LYS A 234 16.16 -13.50 -8.74
C LYS A 234 16.32 -15.02 -8.69
N VAL A 235 15.78 -15.70 -7.67
CA VAL A 235 15.95 -17.16 -7.50
C VAL A 235 14.83 -17.96 -8.19
N SER A 236 13.58 -17.48 -8.19
CA SER A 236 12.49 -18.21 -8.86
C SER A 236 12.74 -18.51 -10.35
N PRO A 237 13.31 -17.60 -11.17
CA PRO A 237 13.67 -17.91 -12.56
C PRO A 237 14.68 -19.05 -12.71
N ILE A 238 15.61 -19.19 -11.77
CA ILE A 238 16.59 -20.29 -11.76
C ILE A 238 15.88 -21.63 -11.54
N LEU A 239 14.88 -21.67 -10.66
CA LEU A 239 14.03 -22.84 -10.44
C LEU A 239 13.24 -23.20 -11.71
N TRP A 240 12.78 -22.19 -12.46
CA TRP A 240 12.03 -22.43 -13.71
C TRP A 240 12.90 -23.04 -14.80
N ASP A 241 14.18 -22.64 -14.86
CA ASP A 241 15.15 -23.19 -15.80
C ASP A 241 15.60 -24.61 -15.42
N LYS A 242 15.89 -24.84 -14.14
CA LYS A 242 16.52 -26.08 -13.66
C LYS A 242 15.55 -27.16 -13.23
N VAL A 243 14.32 -26.80 -12.81
CA VAL A 243 13.36 -27.76 -12.24
C VAL A 243 12.06 -27.73 -13.03
N ARG A 244 11.20 -26.72 -12.83
CA ARG A 244 9.91 -26.60 -13.49
C ARG A 244 9.36 -25.16 -13.40
N ARG A 245 8.70 -24.71 -14.46
CA ARG A 245 7.99 -23.41 -14.44
C ARG A 245 6.86 -23.40 -13.39
N GLY A 246 6.62 -22.22 -12.79
CA GLY A 246 5.61 -22.00 -11.78
C GLY A 246 6.06 -22.24 -10.33
N LEU A 247 7.31 -22.71 -10.11
CA LEU A 247 7.88 -22.79 -8.77
C LEU A 247 8.27 -21.38 -8.26
N SER A 248 8.16 -21.19 -6.95
CA SER A 248 8.53 -19.93 -6.30
C SER A 248 9.55 -20.18 -5.21
N ALA A 249 10.66 -19.42 -5.25
CA ALA A 249 11.62 -19.37 -4.17
C ALA A 249 11.22 -18.32 -3.14
N GLY A 250 11.41 -18.59 -1.85
CA GLY A 250 11.18 -17.63 -0.79
C GLY A 250 11.93 -18.00 0.47
N ARG A 251 12.38 -17.00 1.21
CA ARG A 251 13.22 -17.17 2.40
C ARG A 251 12.56 -18.03 3.48
N VAL A 252 11.26 -17.83 3.73
CA VAL A 252 10.51 -18.58 4.74
C VAL A 252 10.07 -19.93 4.20
N GLN A 253 9.42 -19.96 3.03
CA GLN A 253 8.86 -21.20 2.45
C GLN A 253 9.93 -22.24 2.10
N THR A 254 11.11 -21.82 1.63
CA THR A 254 12.21 -22.73 1.29
C THR A 254 12.80 -23.37 2.55
N VAL A 255 12.95 -22.61 3.64
CA VAL A 255 13.42 -23.15 4.92
C VAL A 255 12.39 -24.10 5.53
N ALA A 256 11.10 -23.71 5.53
CA ALA A 256 10.03 -24.58 6.03
C ALA A 256 9.97 -25.91 5.26
N LEU A 257 10.08 -25.87 3.94
CA LEU A 257 10.11 -27.08 3.10
C LEU A 257 11.34 -27.96 3.44
N ARG A 258 12.51 -27.35 3.64
CA ARG A 258 13.72 -28.06 4.04
C ARG A 258 13.52 -28.82 5.34
N LEU A 259 12.99 -28.17 6.37
CA LEU A 259 12.73 -28.79 7.67
C LEU A 259 11.74 -29.98 7.54
N ILE A 260 10.69 -29.83 6.73
CA ILE A 260 9.73 -30.91 6.47
C ILE A 260 10.42 -32.10 5.78
N VAL A 261 11.24 -31.83 4.75
CA VAL A 261 11.95 -32.88 4.00
C VAL A 261 12.99 -33.59 4.87
N GLU A 262 13.74 -32.85 5.70
CA GLU A 262 14.70 -33.44 6.63
C GLU A 262 13.99 -34.36 7.64
N ARG A 263 12.87 -33.90 8.21
CA ARG A 263 12.08 -34.72 9.13
C ARG A 263 11.46 -35.95 8.47
N GLU A 264 10.97 -35.82 7.23
CA GLU A 264 10.43 -36.95 6.47
C GLU A 264 11.50 -38.04 6.18
N LYS A 265 12.74 -37.62 5.92
CA LYS A 265 13.87 -38.57 5.77
C LYS A 265 14.15 -39.34 7.05
N GLU A 266 14.14 -38.66 8.21
CA GLU A 266 14.33 -39.33 9.52
C GLU A 266 13.21 -40.33 9.81
N VAL A 267 11.97 -40.02 9.46
CA VAL A 267 10.81 -40.90 9.69
C VAL A 267 10.86 -42.14 8.78
N ARG A 268 11.44 -42.02 7.58
CA ARG A 268 11.54 -43.13 6.61
C ARG A 268 12.81 -43.99 6.78
N ALA A 269 13.78 -43.53 7.51
CA ALA A 269 15.01 -44.28 7.81
C ALA A 269 14.76 -45.31 8.93
#